data_507a2f5eae718470a3183894605f9ac8
#
_entry.id   507a2f5eae718470a3183894605f9ac8
#
_cell.length_a   1.000
_cell.length_b   1.000
_cell.length_c   1.000
_cell.angle_alpha   90.00
_cell.angle_beta   90.00
_cell.angle_gamma   90.00
#
_symmetry.space_group_name_H-M   'P 1'
#
loop_
_entity.id
_entity.type
_entity.pdbx_description
1 polymer ?
#
loop_
_entity_poly.entity_id
_entity_poly.type
_entity_poly.pdbx_seq_one_letter_code
_entity_poly.pdbx_strand_id
1 'polypeptide(L)'
;GVQVQTYDRLSPPLPEAFPDFERMTAPFNMMQMVADWDLAYDFFTGVLGFDTFYKGNPYTAKTPTPTPIGIPLSLTTSVPYRAGIVYPVTGEFGRMEMIEVMGLDGFDYSDQCEAPNLGILAVRYPVEDIDQARATLLRRGGQLWRDVSQVVIGDVGEVSLFSVKTPDGAIMQFFAP
;
A
#
# COMPACT_ATOMS: atom_id res chain seq x y z
N GLY A 1 6.68 14.96 -1.00
CA GLY A 1 5.31 15.21 -1.43
C GLY A 1 4.59 13.92 -1.83
N VAL A 2 3.28 14.00 -1.99
CA VAL A 2 2.47 12.86 -2.45
C VAL A 2 2.39 12.91 -3.96
N GLN A 3 2.73 11.80 -4.63
CA GLN A 3 2.50 11.63 -6.06
C GLN A 3 1.11 11.03 -6.27
N VAL A 4 0.32 11.65 -7.15
CA VAL A 4 -0.99 11.14 -7.57
C VAL A 4 -0.91 10.76 -9.05
N GLN A 5 -1.29 9.52 -9.37
CA GLN A 5 -1.44 9.05 -10.74
C GLN A 5 -2.93 8.91 -11.07
N THR A 6 -3.31 9.41 -12.23
CA THR A 6 -4.67 9.26 -12.76
C THR A 6 -4.63 8.41 -14.01
N TYR A 7 -5.63 7.55 -14.17
CA TYR A 7 -5.77 6.67 -15.33
C TYR A 7 -7.09 6.96 -16.04
N ASP A 8 -7.02 7.07 -17.35
CA ASP A 8 -8.21 6.96 -18.20
C ASP A 8 -8.37 5.49 -18.59
N ARG A 9 -9.32 4.81 -17.95
CA ARG A 9 -9.50 3.38 -18.12
C ARG A 9 -10.36 3.09 -19.33
N LEU A 10 -9.72 2.73 -20.43
CA LEU A 10 -10.37 2.43 -21.70
C LEU A 10 -10.90 0.98 -21.77
N SER A 11 -10.19 0.03 -21.15
CA SER A 11 -10.55 -1.40 -21.19
C SER A 11 -9.80 -2.18 -20.10
N PRO A 12 -10.44 -3.12 -19.40
CA PRO A 12 -11.89 -3.32 -19.33
C PRO A 12 -12.60 -2.11 -18.69
N PRO A 13 -13.92 -1.97 -18.81
CA PRO A 13 -14.65 -0.87 -18.17
C PRO A 13 -14.49 -0.93 -16.65
N LEU A 14 -14.76 0.19 -15.99
CA LEU A 14 -14.78 0.22 -14.52
C LEU A 14 -15.84 -0.76 -14.00
N PRO A 15 -15.55 -1.51 -12.93
CA PRO A 15 -16.55 -2.35 -12.28
C PRO A 15 -17.77 -1.54 -11.80
N GLU A 16 -18.95 -2.15 -11.81
CA GLU A 16 -20.20 -1.54 -11.31
C GLU A 16 -20.12 -1.13 -9.82
N ALA A 17 -19.17 -1.71 -9.07
CA ALA A 17 -18.94 -1.36 -7.66
C ALA A 17 -18.38 0.06 -7.47
N PHE A 18 -17.88 0.71 -8.54
CA PHE A 18 -17.48 2.11 -8.45
C PHE A 18 -18.73 2.99 -8.41
N PRO A 19 -18.86 3.88 -7.43
CA PRO A 19 -19.97 4.81 -7.38
C PRO A 19 -19.91 5.78 -8.58
N ASP A 20 -21.05 6.32 -8.96
CA ASP A 20 -21.10 7.37 -9.97
C ASP A 20 -20.17 8.53 -9.59
N PHE A 21 -19.42 9.00 -10.57
CA PHE A 21 -18.50 10.11 -10.41
C PHE A 21 -18.53 11.02 -11.66
N GLU A 22 -18.37 12.32 -11.45
CA GLU A 22 -18.37 13.28 -12.56
C GLU A 22 -17.01 13.39 -13.25
N ARG A 23 -15.92 13.30 -12.50
CA ARG A 23 -14.58 13.56 -13.02
C ARG A 23 -13.56 12.51 -12.62
N MET A 24 -13.60 12.02 -11.39
CA MET A 24 -12.60 11.16 -10.82
C MET A 24 -13.19 10.25 -9.73
N THR A 25 -12.85 8.97 -9.77
CA THR A 25 -13.20 8.01 -8.70
C THR A 25 -12.43 8.29 -7.41
N ALA A 26 -12.84 7.66 -6.32
CA ALA A 26 -12.02 7.55 -5.13
C ALA A 26 -10.68 6.83 -5.45
N PRO A 27 -9.59 7.13 -4.71
CA PRO A 27 -8.34 6.40 -4.84
C PRO A 27 -8.56 4.91 -4.55
N PHE A 28 -8.03 4.03 -5.39
CA PHE A 28 -8.17 2.58 -5.23
C PHE A 28 -6.85 1.89 -4.90
N ASN A 29 -5.74 2.52 -5.21
CA ASN A 29 -4.39 1.99 -4.99
C ASN A 29 -3.56 2.96 -4.16
N MET A 30 -2.87 2.45 -3.14
CA MET A 30 -1.79 3.14 -2.44
C MET A 30 -0.47 2.51 -2.84
N MET A 31 0.52 3.33 -3.17
CA MET A 31 1.83 2.87 -3.60
C MET A 31 2.84 3.07 -2.48
N GLN A 32 3.64 2.05 -2.23
CA GLN A 32 4.78 2.08 -1.31
C GLN A 32 6.05 1.69 -2.06
N MET A 33 7.07 2.54 -1.98
CA MET A 33 8.43 2.15 -2.36
C MET A 33 8.97 1.23 -1.28
N VAL A 34 9.56 0.11 -1.67
CA VAL A 34 10.09 -0.90 -0.76
C VAL A 34 11.56 -1.17 -1.07
N ALA A 35 12.34 -1.45 -0.04
CA ALA A 35 13.76 -1.78 -0.18
C ALA A 35 13.97 -3.25 -0.59
N ASP A 36 13.09 -4.13 -0.12
CA ASP A 36 13.09 -5.57 -0.43
C ASP A 36 11.65 -6.01 -0.74
N TRP A 37 11.41 -6.33 -2.00
CA TRP A 37 10.08 -6.66 -2.48
C TRP A 37 9.55 -7.97 -1.88
N ASP A 38 10.39 -8.99 -1.74
CA ASP A 38 9.97 -10.29 -1.21
C ASP A 38 9.63 -10.17 0.29
N LEU A 39 10.41 -9.41 1.05
CA LEU A 39 10.13 -9.12 2.46
C LEU A 39 8.81 -8.37 2.63
N ALA A 40 8.57 -7.33 1.81
CA ALA A 40 7.33 -6.59 1.84
C ALA A 40 6.13 -7.47 1.43
N TYR A 41 6.27 -8.27 0.39
CA TYR A 41 5.23 -9.19 -0.07
C TYR A 41 4.86 -10.21 0.99
N ASP A 42 5.85 -10.83 1.64
CA ASP A 42 5.64 -11.81 2.70
C ASP A 42 4.98 -11.17 3.93
N PHE A 43 5.30 -9.92 4.23
CA PHE A 43 4.61 -9.16 5.28
C PHE A 43 3.12 -8.97 4.96
N PHE A 44 2.79 -8.47 3.77
CA PHE A 44 1.40 -8.23 3.40
C PHE A 44 0.60 -9.53 3.30
N THR A 45 1.14 -10.57 2.68
CA THR A 45 0.39 -11.82 2.45
C THR A 45 0.45 -12.76 3.66
N GLY A 46 1.60 -12.92 4.29
CA GLY A 46 1.81 -13.84 5.41
C GLY A 46 1.32 -13.25 6.73
N VAL A 47 1.75 -12.04 7.08
CA VAL A 47 1.45 -11.41 8.36
C VAL A 47 0.07 -10.75 8.35
N LEU A 48 -0.21 -9.86 7.37
CA LEU A 48 -1.51 -9.19 7.30
C LEU A 48 -2.59 -10.09 6.70
N GLY A 49 -2.21 -11.07 5.86
CA GLY A 49 -3.15 -12.00 5.22
C GLY A 49 -3.89 -11.39 4.05
N PHE A 50 -3.25 -10.45 3.36
CA PHE A 50 -3.79 -9.88 2.14
C PHE A 50 -3.67 -10.89 0.99
N ASP A 51 -4.63 -10.86 0.09
CA ASP A 51 -4.60 -11.65 -1.14
C ASP A 51 -3.77 -10.98 -2.22
N THR A 52 -3.26 -11.77 -3.13
CA THR A 52 -2.46 -11.29 -4.26
C THR A 52 -3.36 -10.92 -5.43
N PHE A 53 -3.32 -9.66 -5.85
CA PHE A 53 -3.91 -9.23 -7.11
C PHE A 53 -2.94 -9.41 -8.27
N TYR A 54 -1.68 -8.95 -8.09
CA TYR A 54 -0.63 -9.06 -9.09
C TYR A 54 0.73 -9.28 -8.44
N LYS A 55 1.47 -10.28 -8.90
CA LYS A 55 2.85 -10.57 -8.48
C LYS A 55 3.77 -10.45 -9.70
N GLY A 56 4.42 -9.30 -9.83
CA GLY A 56 5.33 -9.05 -10.93
C GLY A 56 6.71 -9.66 -10.73
N ASN A 57 7.42 -9.79 -11.85
CA ASN A 57 8.84 -10.13 -11.87
C ASN A 57 9.66 -8.86 -12.14
N PRO A 58 10.96 -8.86 -11.81
CA PRO A 58 11.85 -7.78 -12.22
C PRO A 58 11.75 -7.51 -13.72
N TYR A 59 11.59 -6.26 -14.09
CA TYR A 59 11.39 -5.82 -15.46
C TYR A 59 12.30 -4.65 -15.81
N THR A 60 12.86 -4.70 -17.02
CA THR A 60 13.61 -3.61 -17.64
C THR A 60 13.11 -3.44 -19.06
N ALA A 61 12.84 -2.22 -19.49
CA ALA A 61 12.36 -1.94 -20.83
C ALA A 61 13.43 -2.25 -21.89
N LYS A 62 13.02 -2.77 -23.04
CA LYS A 62 13.94 -3.02 -24.17
C LYS A 62 14.35 -1.74 -24.91
N THR A 63 13.49 -0.75 -24.90
CA THR A 63 13.70 0.58 -25.48
C THR A 63 13.22 1.62 -24.47
N PRO A 64 13.72 2.87 -24.52
CA PRO A 64 13.24 3.94 -23.66
C PRO A 64 11.72 4.07 -23.74
N THR A 65 11.04 3.76 -22.64
CA THR A 65 9.57 3.70 -22.56
C THR A 65 9.12 4.30 -21.23
N PRO A 66 8.11 5.18 -21.22
CA PRO A 66 7.54 5.67 -19.98
C PRO A 66 7.06 4.53 -19.09
N THR A 67 7.35 4.61 -17.79
CA THR A 67 6.89 3.65 -16.80
C THR A 67 5.80 4.26 -15.93
N PRO A 68 4.83 3.46 -15.44
CA PRO A 68 3.78 3.96 -14.55
C PRO A 68 4.32 4.51 -13.23
N ILE A 69 5.53 4.16 -12.85
CA ILE A 69 6.17 4.58 -11.59
C ILE A 69 7.09 5.80 -11.75
N GLY A 70 7.14 6.41 -12.94
CA GLY A 70 7.88 7.64 -13.16
C GLY A 70 9.40 7.50 -13.18
N ILE A 71 9.95 6.32 -13.49
CA ILE A 71 11.39 6.17 -13.74
C ILE A 71 11.79 7.09 -14.92
N PRO A 72 12.85 7.91 -14.79
CA PRO A 72 13.32 8.74 -15.88
C PRO A 72 13.54 7.93 -17.16
N LEU A 73 13.07 8.43 -18.28
CA LEU A 73 13.06 7.72 -19.55
C LEU A 73 14.44 7.17 -19.94
N SER A 74 15.51 7.90 -19.63
CA SER A 74 16.89 7.49 -19.87
C SER A 74 17.35 6.29 -19.02
N LEU A 75 16.65 5.98 -17.93
CA LEU A 75 16.99 4.89 -17.02
C LEU A 75 16.14 3.65 -17.24
N THR A 76 15.05 3.73 -17.99
CA THR A 76 14.09 2.61 -18.11
C THR A 76 14.66 1.37 -18.77
N THR A 77 15.77 1.51 -19.54
CA THR A 77 16.46 0.39 -20.20
C THR A 77 17.62 -0.19 -19.38
N SER A 78 17.97 0.41 -18.25
CA SER A 78 19.11 0.01 -17.43
C SER A 78 18.78 -0.22 -15.98
N VAL A 79 17.67 0.31 -15.50
CA VAL A 79 17.23 0.20 -14.12
C VAL A 79 16.02 -0.74 -14.03
N PRO A 80 16.19 -1.97 -13.55
CA PRO A 80 15.07 -2.88 -13.35
C PRO A 80 14.21 -2.40 -12.17
N TYR A 81 12.92 -2.68 -12.26
CA TYR A 81 11.99 -2.52 -11.17
C TYR A 81 11.06 -3.72 -11.06
N ARG A 82 10.50 -3.94 -9.90
CA ARG A 82 9.51 -4.97 -9.64
C ARG A 82 8.31 -4.33 -8.95
N ALA A 83 7.12 -4.59 -9.48
CA ALA A 83 5.87 -4.14 -8.91
C ALA A 83 5.00 -5.32 -8.51
N GLY A 84 4.17 -5.15 -7.50
CA GLY A 84 3.14 -6.11 -7.12
C GLY A 84 2.03 -5.44 -6.35
N ILE A 85 0.84 -6.01 -6.43
CA ILE A 85 -0.37 -5.46 -5.83
C ILE A 85 -1.02 -6.53 -4.96
N VAL A 86 -1.36 -6.15 -3.74
CA VAL A 86 -2.11 -6.96 -2.78
C VAL A 86 -3.34 -6.20 -2.29
N TYR A 87 -4.34 -6.91 -1.75
CA TYR A 87 -5.57 -6.32 -1.25
C TYR A 87 -6.11 -7.09 -0.04
N PRO A 88 -6.75 -6.40 0.92
CA PRO A 88 -7.27 -7.05 2.14
C PRO A 88 -8.48 -7.95 1.88
N VAL A 89 -9.29 -7.60 0.89
CA VAL A 89 -10.43 -8.37 0.38
C VAL A 89 -10.50 -8.18 -1.13
N THR A 90 -11.08 -9.15 -1.83
CA THR A 90 -11.26 -9.07 -3.28
C THR A 90 -12.02 -7.80 -3.66
N GLY A 91 -11.45 -6.98 -4.54
CA GLY A 91 -12.10 -5.76 -4.98
C GLY A 91 -11.14 -4.74 -5.58
N GLU A 92 -11.67 -3.55 -5.84
CA GLU A 92 -10.93 -2.46 -6.48
C GLU A 92 -10.34 -1.46 -5.47
N PHE A 93 -10.87 -1.42 -4.23
CA PHE A 93 -10.45 -0.47 -3.22
C PHE A 93 -9.49 -1.06 -2.18
N GLY A 94 -8.68 -0.19 -1.58
CA GLY A 94 -7.80 -0.57 -0.47
C GLY A 94 -6.56 -1.38 -0.87
N ARG A 95 -6.21 -1.38 -2.16
CA ARG A 95 -5.02 -2.07 -2.64
C ARG A 95 -3.74 -1.39 -2.20
N MET A 96 -2.72 -2.21 -1.93
CA MET A 96 -1.35 -1.75 -1.73
C MET A 96 -0.50 -2.23 -2.91
N GLU A 97 0.16 -1.30 -3.55
CA GLU A 97 1.15 -1.57 -4.60
C GLU A 97 2.54 -1.39 -4.02
N MET A 98 3.33 -2.44 -4.07
CA MET A 98 4.73 -2.43 -3.64
C MET A 98 5.62 -2.29 -4.86
N ILE A 99 6.58 -1.37 -4.81
CA ILE A 99 7.52 -1.14 -5.90
C ILE A 99 8.94 -1.12 -5.35
N GLU A 100 9.78 -2.00 -5.85
CA GLU A 100 11.22 -1.99 -5.68
C GLU A 100 11.88 -1.50 -6.96
N VAL A 101 12.76 -0.50 -6.85
CA VAL A 101 13.61 -0.03 -7.95
C VAL A 101 15.02 -0.52 -7.70
N MET A 102 15.44 -1.49 -8.49
CA MET A 102 16.68 -2.24 -8.25
C MET A 102 17.91 -1.51 -8.80
N GLY A 103 18.99 -1.52 -8.02
CA GLY A 103 20.26 -0.97 -8.49
C GLY A 103 20.34 0.55 -8.51
N LEU A 104 19.45 1.24 -7.85
CA LEU A 104 19.56 2.66 -7.53
C LEU A 104 19.68 2.82 -6.01
N ASP A 105 20.75 3.46 -5.58
CA ASP A 105 20.90 3.86 -4.18
C ASP A 105 19.92 5.00 -3.90
N GLY A 106 19.06 4.83 -2.91
CA GLY A 106 18.09 5.81 -2.42
C GLY A 106 18.37 6.18 -0.97
N PHE A 107 17.63 7.15 -0.47
CA PHE A 107 17.61 7.44 0.95
C PHE A 107 16.55 6.58 1.63
N ASP A 108 16.94 5.96 2.75
CA ASP A 108 15.99 5.29 3.63
C ASP A 108 15.32 6.32 4.54
N TYR A 109 13.99 6.42 4.42
CA TYR A 109 13.15 7.29 5.23
C TYR A 109 12.22 6.51 6.18
N SER A 110 12.46 5.21 6.36
CA SER A 110 11.60 4.34 7.19
C SER A 110 11.41 4.86 8.62
N ASP A 111 12.46 5.43 9.21
CA ASP A 111 12.42 6.04 10.55
C ASP A 111 11.64 7.36 10.60
N GLN A 112 11.33 7.95 9.45
CA GLN A 112 10.66 9.24 9.32
C GLN A 112 9.20 9.11 8.83
N CYS A 113 8.69 7.89 8.69
CA CYS A 113 7.34 7.61 8.21
C CYS A 113 6.27 7.83 9.30
N GLU A 114 6.38 8.91 10.07
CA GLU A 114 5.41 9.27 11.11
C GLU A 114 5.33 10.79 11.32
N ALA A 115 4.25 11.23 11.97
CA ALA A 115 4.06 12.64 12.29
C ALA A 115 5.24 13.19 13.15
N PRO A 116 5.69 14.44 12.92
CA PRO A 116 5.04 15.49 12.11
C PRO A 116 5.46 15.54 10.64
N ASN A 117 6.10 14.52 10.10
CA ASN A 117 6.54 14.51 8.71
C ASN A 117 5.36 14.53 7.73
N LEU A 118 5.62 15.05 6.52
CA LEU A 118 4.60 15.21 5.49
C LEU A 118 4.56 13.99 4.57
N GLY A 119 3.36 13.66 4.11
CA GLY A 119 3.12 12.58 3.16
C GLY A 119 1.89 11.75 3.53
N ILE A 120 1.74 10.58 2.91
CA ILE A 120 0.78 9.57 3.35
C ILE A 120 1.47 8.77 4.45
N LEU A 121 1.18 9.09 5.70
CA LEU A 121 1.84 8.49 6.85
C LEU A 121 1.20 7.16 7.27
N ALA A 122 -0.09 6.98 7.00
CA ALA A 122 -0.82 5.78 7.36
C ALA A 122 -1.92 5.45 6.35
N VAL A 123 -2.18 4.16 6.19
CA VAL A 123 -3.36 3.63 5.51
C VAL A 123 -4.21 2.92 6.54
N ARG A 124 -5.55 3.13 6.50
CA ARG A 124 -6.49 2.59 7.47
C ARG A 124 -7.43 1.59 6.83
N TYR A 125 -7.61 0.47 7.50
CA TYR A 125 -8.52 -0.60 7.09
C TYR A 125 -9.56 -0.85 8.18
N PRO A 126 -10.85 -0.84 7.83
CA PRO A 126 -11.89 -1.28 8.75
C PRO A 126 -11.78 -2.79 8.96
N VAL A 127 -12.05 -3.24 10.19
CA VAL A 127 -12.19 -4.64 10.55
C VAL A 127 -13.50 -4.83 11.33
N GLU A 128 -14.05 -6.04 11.30
CA GLU A 128 -15.30 -6.33 12.00
C GLU A 128 -15.09 -6.44 13.53
N ASP A 129 -13.97 -7.02 13.94
CA ASP A 129 -13.62 -7.26 15.33
C ASP A 129 -12.14 -6.94 15.55
N ILE A 130 -11.88 -5.91 16.34
CA ILE A 130 -10.52 -5.41 16.59
C ILE A 130 -9.66 -6.40 17.36
N ASP A 131 -10.24 -7.11 18.34
CA ASP A 131 -9.53 -8.08 19.16
C ASP A 131 -9.19 -9.33 18.35
N GLN A 132 -10.10 -9.79 17.51
CA GLN A 132 -9.87 -10.91 16.60
C GLN A 132 -8.80 -10.57 15.55
N ALA A 133 -8.86 -9.38 14.96
CA ALA A 133 -7.87 -8.90 13.99
C ALA A 133 -6.48 -8.82 14.62
N ARG A 134 -6.38 -8.22 15.80
CA ARG A 134 -5.15 -8.14 16.59
C ARG A 134 -4.58 -9.53 16.92
N ALA A 135 -5.41 -10.42 17.45
CA ALA A 135 -5.00 -11.77 17.80
C ALA A 135 -4.52 -12.56 16.56
N THR A 136 -5.16 -12.37 15.43
CA THR A 136 -4.78 -13.01 14.16
C THR A 136 -3.44 -12.51 13.67
N LEU A 137 -3.20 -11.20 13.69
CA LEU A 137 -1.92 -10.60 13.36
C LEU A 137 -0.78 -11.18 14.21
N LEU A 138 -0.97 -11.20 15.54
CA LEU A 138 0.05 -11.73 16.47
C LEU A 138 0.34 -13.23 16.22
N ARG A 139 -0.70 -14.05 15.98
CA ARG A 139 -0.51 -15.47 15.63
C ARG A 139 0.27 -15.68 14.33
N ARG A 140 0.19 -14.74 13.39
CA ARG A 140 0.95 -14.76 12.13
C ARG A 140 2.37 -14.18 12.27
N GLY A 141 2.81 -13.87 13.50
CA GLY A 141 4.15 -13.34 13.78
C GLY A 141 4.27 -11.83 13.60
N GLY A 142 3.17 -11.12 13.41
CA GLY A 142 3.16 -9.66 13.33
C GLY A 142 3.49 -9.00 14.67
N GLN A 143 4.04 -7.79 14.61
CA GLN A 143 4.35 -6.99 15.79
C GLN A 143 3.53 -5.70 15.78
N LEU A 144 2.96 -5.37 16.93
CA LEU A 144 2.24 -4.11 17.07
C LEU A 144 3.23 -2.95 17.20
N TRP A 145 3.00 -1.90 16.43
CA TRP A 145 3.66 -0.61 16.65
C TRP A 145 2.95 0.17 17.75
N ARG A 146 1.61 0.15 17.75
CA ARG A 146 0.75 0.69 18.82
C ARG A 146 -0.36 -0.32 19.08
N ASP A 147 -0.60 -0.61 20.35
CA ASP A 147 -1.69 -1.51 20.76
C ASP A 147 -3.05 -0.79 20.67
N VAL A 148 -4.11 -1.55 20.88
CA VAL A 148 -5.50 -1.03 20.80
C VAL A 148 -5.68 0.19 21.68
N SER A 149 -6.21 1.24 21.12
CA SER A 149 -6.58 2.47 21.81
C SER A 149 -7.84 3.09 21.20
N GLN A 150 -8.57 3.87 21.97
CA GLN A 150 -9.71 4.64 21.50
C GLN A 150 -9.22 5.92 20.83
N VAL A 151 -9.69 6.18 19.62
CA VAL A 151 -9.38 7.38 18.85
C VAL A 151 -10.62 7.89 18.13
N VAL A 152 -10.62 9.17 17.80
CA VAL A 152 -11.68 9.76 16.95
C VAL A 152 -11.15 9.90 15.53
N ILE A 153 -11.83 9.29 14.56
CA ILE A 153 -11.49 9.39 13.14
C ILE A 153 -12.56 10.23 12.44
N GLY A 154 -12.32 11.52 12.24
CA GLY A 154 -13.13 12.40 11.42
C GLY A 154 -14.64 12.08 11.46
N ASP A 155 -15.23 11.80 10.30
CA ASP A 155 -16.65 11.48 10.16
C ASP A 155 -17.02 10.04 10.60
N VAL A 156 -16.03 9.19 10.88
CA VAL A 156 -16.27 7.81 11.36
C VAL A 156 -16.67 7.80 12.83
N GLY A 157 -16.17 8.77 13.61
CA GLY A 157 -16.42 8.87 15.04
C GLY A 157 -15.37 8.18 15.91
N GLU A 158 -15.78 7.78 17.12
CA GLU A 158 -14.92 7.07 18.07
C GLU A 158 -14.77 5.60 17.66
N VAL A 159 -13.54 5.13 17.60
CA VAL A 159 -13.20 3.77 17.16
C VAL A 159 -12.08 3.18 18.01
N SER A 160 -12.04 1.87 18.11
CA SER A 160 -10.88 1.13 18.59
C SER A 160 -9.89 0.94 17.46
N LEU A 161 -8.60 1.24 17.67
CA LEU A 161 -7.58 1.20 16.64
C LEU A 161 -6.27 0.63 17.17
N PHE A 162 -5.64 -0.26 16.38
CA PHE A 162 -4.24 -0.63 16.56
C PHE A 162 -3.43 -0.39 15.28
N SER A 163 -2.11 -0.38 15.38
CA SER A 163 -1.25 -0.17 14.24
C SER A 163 0.00 -1.04 14.24
N VAL A 164 0.48 -1.30 13.02
CA VAL A 164 1.74 -2.00 12.75
C VAL A 164 2.56 -1.16 11.79
N LYS A 165 3.87 -1.40 11.74
CA LYS A 165 4.74 -0.86 10.69
C LYS A 165 5.05 -1.94 9.67
N THR A 166 5.07 -1.57 8.40
CA THR A 166 5.65 -2.42 7.33
C THR A 166 7.16 -2.51 7.51
N PRO A 167 7.85 -3.45 6.87
CA PRO A 167 9.31 -3.50 6.88
C PRO A 167 9.98 -2.18 6.48
N ASP A 168 9.34 -1.41 5.60
CA ASP A 168 9.83 -0.11 5.13
C ASP A 168 9.26 1.08 5.92
N GLY A 169 8.71 0.84 7.10
CA GLY A 169 8.32 1.86 8.08
C GLY A 169 6.93 2.49 7.87
N ALA A 170 6.20 2.18 6.79
CA ALA A 170 4.86 2.72 6.60
C ALA A 170 3.89 2.18 7.66
N ILE A 171 2.97 3.04 8.10
CA ILE A 171 2.03 2.69 9.17
C ILE A 171 0.75 2.11 8.56
N MET A 172 0.41 0.90 8.98
CA MET A 172 -0.87 0.26 8.67
C MET A 172 -1.72 0.28 9.93
N GLN A 173 -2.93 0.82 9.81
CA GLN A 173 -3.88 0.95 10.94
C GLN A 173 -5.13 0.11 10.67
N PHE A 174 -5.57 -0.60 11.70
CA PHE A 174 -6.80 -1.39 11.66
C PHE A 174 -7.75 -0.83 12.72
N PHE A 175 -9.01 -0.62 12.34
CA PHE A 175 -9.98 0.01 13.22
C PHE A 175 -11.35 -0.67 13.16
N ALA A 176 -12.06 -0.65 14.30
CA ALA A 176 -13.47 -1.03 14.43
C ALA A 176 -14.21 0.02 15.24
N PRO A 177 -15.52 0.26 14.96
CA PRO A 177 -16.39 1.11 15.77
C PRO A 177 -16.46 0.71 17.23
#